data_163552cfcde9bd950183690a252104cc
#
_entry.id   163552cfcde9bd950183690a252104cc
#
_cell.length_a   1.000
_cell.length_b   1.000
_cell.length_c   1.000
_cell.angle_alpha   90.00
_cell.angle_beta   90.00
_cell.angle_gamma   90.00
#
_symmetry.space_group_name_H-M   'P 1'
#
loop_
_entity.id
_entity.type
_entity.pdbx_description
1 polymer ?
#
loop_
_entity_poly.entity_id
_entity_poly.type
_entity_poly.pdbx_seq_one_letter_code
_entity_poly.pdbx_strand_id
1 'polypeptide(L)'
;QYVNSKFTAVTGLTLEDIMERRIEVLRAGHPDENSFQTFMTTVRGGQEWRGELATTRRDGTRIWEAVKVSCLRNPNGDITQLLCLREDISERKKLELELRQAQKMESLGTMAGGIAHDFNNLLAIINGYAELCQQGEPDSALLQKSLREIHRAAQRASGLVKQILTFSRKTEMKKAATDFNQLARDLVALLAETFPRTLTFQLNLK
;
A
#
# COMPACT_ATOMS: atom_id res chain seq x y z
N GLN A 1 37.82 13.12 6.56
CA GLN A 1 36.35 13.04 6.53
C GLN A 1 35.77 14.44 6.58
N TYR A 2 34.64 14.66 5.93
CA TYR A 2 34.01 15.96 5.79
C TYR A 2 32.48 15.79 5.76
N VAL A 3 31.76 16.68 6.39
CA VAL A 3 30.31 16.85 6.27
C VAL A 3 30.01 18.32 5.95
N ASN A 4 29.07 18.57 5.07
CA ASN A 4 28.65 19.94 4.79
C ASN A 4 27.61 20.43 5.80
N SER A 5 27.45 21.75 5.89
CA SER A 5 26.50 22.39 6.82
C SER A 5 25.05 21.93 6.60
N LYS A 6 24.67 21.63 5.35
CA LYS A 6 23.33 21.14 5.01
C LYS A 6 23.06 19.76 5.60
N PHE A 7 24.06 18.86 5.60
CA PHE A 7 23.93 17.56 6.24
C PHE A 7 23.62 17.70 7.73
N THR A 8 24.38 18.54 8.44
CA THR A 8 24.15 18.80 9.87
C THR A 8 22.76 19.42 10.12
N ALA A 9 22.34 20.37 9.27
CA ALA A 9 21.03 20.99 9.39
C ALA A 9 19.85 19.98 9.19
N VAL A 10 20.02 19.02 8.27
CA VAL A 10 18.96 18.04 7.95
C VAL A 10 18.95 16.89 8.96
N THR A 11 20.09 16.35 9.35
CA THR A 11 20.18 15.16 10.20
C THR A 11 20.33 15.48 11.69
N GLY A 12 20.79 16.68 12.02
CA GLY A 12 21.21 17.05 13.36
C GLY A 12 22.53 16.40 13.81
N LEU A 13 23.22 15.68 12.93
CA LEU A 13 24.49 15.00 13.22
C LEU A 13 25.69 15.87 12.83
N THR A 14 26.69 15.92 13.70
CA THR A 14 27.97 16.60 13.46
C THR A 14 29.00 15.64 12.86
N LEU A 15 30.16 16.17 12.43
CA LEU A 15 31.26 15.34 12.00
C LEU A 15 31.74 14.40 13.13
N GLU A 16 31.78 14.90 14.37
CA GLU A 16 32.18 14.13 15.55
C GLU A 16 31.23 12.94 15.76
N ASP A 17 29.91 13.16 15.72
CA ASP A 17 28.91 12.10 15.84
C ASP A 17 29.14 10.99 14.79
N ILE A 18 29.51 11.37 13.55
CA ILE A 18 29.79 10.40 12.48
C ILE A 18 31.09 9.65 12.70
N MET A 19 32.12 10.34 13.23
CA MET A 19 33.39 9.72 13.52
C MET A 19 33.29 8.66 14.61
N GLU A 20 32.44 8.89 15.61
CA GLU A 20 32.17 7.95 16.68
C GLU A 20 31.31 6.76 16.22
N ARG A 21 30.27 7.03 15.44
CA ARG A 21 29.24 6.03 15.08
C ARG A 21 29.45 5.35 13.73
N ARG A 22 30.46 5.75 12.98
CA ARG A 22 30.88 5.21 11.66
C ARG A 22 29.84 4.35 10.89
N ILE A 23 29.82 3.06 11.18
CA ILE A 23 28.96 2.06 10.52
C ILE A 23 27.47 2.22 10.88
N GLU A 24 27.16 2.65 12.11
CA GLU A 24 25.77 2.80 12.56
C GLU A 24 25.01 3.87 11.78
N VAL A 25 25.70 4.96 11.39
CA VAL A 25 25.10 6.01 10.54
C VAL A 25 24.77 5.46 9.15
N LEU A 26 25.59 4.58 8.61
CA LEU A 26 25.31 3.91 7.32
C LEU A 26 24.25 2.82 7.45
N ARG A 27 24.18 2.13 8.60
CA ARG A 27 23.19 1.11 8.89
C ARG A 27 21.82 1.70 9.16
N ALA A 28 21.75 2.93 9.68
CA ALA A 28 20.50 3.62 9.99
C ALA A 28 19.61 3.74 8.75
N GLY A 29 18.35 3.32 8.89
CA GLY A 29 17.38 3.40 7.82
C GLY A 29 17.27 2.16 6.92
N HIS A 30 18.21 1.21 6.99
CA HIS A 30 18.03 -0.07 6.32
C HIS A 30 16.95 -0.89 7.05
N PRO A 31 15.95 -1.44 6.35
CA PRO A 31 14.80 -2.09 6.98
C PRO A 31 15.17 -3.39 7.70
N ASP A 32 16.25 -4.05 7.27
CA ASP A 32 16.71 -5.33 7.78
C ASP A 32 18.22 -5.52 7.52
N GLU A 33 18.79 -6.55 8.14
CA GLU A 33 20.20 -6.89 7.99
C GLU A 33 20.59 -7.27 6.56
N ASN A 34 19.70 -7.94 5.82
CA ASN A 34 19.97 -8.36 4.46
C ASN A 34 20.09 -7.16 3.50
N SER A 35 19.23 -6.16 3.69
CA SER A 35 19.28 -4.88 2.97
C SER A 35 20.62 -4.17 3.23
N PHE A 36 21.07 -4.12 4.49
CA PHE A 36 22.34 -3.54 4.85
C PHE A 36 23.53 -4.33 4.29
N GLN A 37 23.51 -5.65 4.32
CA GLN A 37 24.56 -6.51 3.74
C GLN A 37 24.65 -6.32 2.21
N THR A 38 23.51 -6.22 1.53
CA THR A 38 23.46 -5.91 0.08
C THR A 38 24.11 -4.55 -0.22
N PHE A 39 23.79 -3.52 0.57
CA PHE A 39 24.44 -2.22 0.50
C PHE A 39 25.96 -2.34 0.67
N MET A 40 26.42 -3.00 1.74
CA MET A 40 27.84 -3.15 2.06
C MET A 40 28.58 -3.91 0.96
N THR A 41 28.01 -4.97 0.41
CA THR A 41 28.61 -5.76 -0.68
C THR A 41 28.75 -4.92 -1.95
N THR A 42 27.74 -4.15 -2.32
CA THR A 42 27.75 -3.25 -3.47
C THR A 42 28.86 -2.21 -3.35
N VAL A 43 28.92 -1.53 -2.20
CA VAL A 43 29.90 -0.47 -1.95
C VAL A 43 31.33 -1.01 -1.86
N ARG A 44 31.55 -2.15 -1.18
CA ARG A 44 32.87 -2.80 -1.13
C ARG A 44 33.34 -3.30 -2.48
N GLY A 45 32.41 -3.71 -3.36
CA GLY A 45 32.69 -4.04 -4.74
C GLY A 45 33.03 -2.82 -5.62
N GLY A 46 33.00 -1.62 -5.04
CA GLY A 46 33.30 -0.36 -5.74
C GLY A 46 32.21 0.09 -6.69
N GLN A 47 31.00 -0.42 -6.51
CA GLN A 47 29.82 -0.04 -7.28
C GLN A 47 29.07 1.09 -6.57
N GLU A 48 28.36 1.90 -7.35
CA GLU A 48 27.46 2.90 -6.83
C GLU A 48 26.20 2.23 -6.24
N TRP A 49 25.79 2.70 -5.06
CA TRP A 49 24.54 2.29 -4.45
C TRP A 49 23.57 3.47 -4.36
N ARG A 50 22.30 3.20 -4.60
CA ARG A 50 21.19 4.15 -4.46
C ARG A 50 20.03 3.48 -3.75
N GLY A 51 19.37 4.24 -2.86
CA GLY A 51 18.18 3.76 -2.16
C GLY A 51 17.45 4.87 -1.45
N GLU A 52 16.22 4.59 -1.05
CA GLU A 52 15.44 5.45 -0.18
C GLU A 52 15.36 4.82 1.21
N LEU A 53 15.78 5.55 2.22
CA LEU A 53 15.90 5.08 3.59
C LEU A 53 15.02 5.91 4.52
N ALA A 54 14.34 5.24 5.46
CA ALA A 54 13.64 5.91 6.56
C ALA A 54 14.60 6.04 7.75
N THR A 55 15.12 7.23 7.99
CA THR A 55 16.10 7.49 9.05
C THR A 55 15.48 8.32 10.18
N THR A 56 16.19 8.40 11.30
CA THR A 56 15.77 9.20 12.45
C THR A 56 16.78 10.28 12.70
N ARG A 57 16.34 11.53 12.75
CA ARG A 57 17.16 12.67 13.14
C ARG A 57 17.57 12.57 14.61
N ARG A 58 18.51 13.42 15.02
CA ARG A 58 18.97 13.49 16.41
C ARG A 58 17.83 13.83 17.40
N ASP A 59 16.85 14.60 16.98
CA ASP A 59 15.66 14.99 17.77
C ASP A 59 14.58 13.90 17.86
N GLY A 60 14.81 12.72 17.27
CA GLY A 60 13.85 11.62 17.22
C GLY A 60 12.86 11.68 16.03
N THR A 61 12.87 12.74 15.23
CA THR A 61 11.99 12.88 14.07
C THR A 61 12.38 11.88 12.97
N ARG A 62 11.41 11.13 12.46
CA ARG A 62 11.62 10.24 11.30
C ARG A 62 11.52 11.02 10.01
N ILE A 63 12.48 10.82 9.13
CA ILE A 63 12.55 11.40 7.79
C ILE A 63 12.80 10.33 6.74
N TRP A 64 12.37 10.62 5.52
CA TRP A 64 12.75 9.84 4.35
C TRP A 64 13.91 10.52 3.62
N GLU A 65 14.94 9.75 3.32
CA GLU A 65 16.09 10.26 2.58
C GLU A 65 16.34 9.43 1.33
N ALA A 66 16.56 10.12 0.20
CA ALA A 66 17.19 9.52 -0.96
C ALA A 66 18.69 9.55 -0.74
N VAL A 67 19.31 8.38 -0.73
CA VAL A 67 20.73 8.21 -0.43
C VAL A 67 21.44 7.64 -1.64
N LYS A 68 22.55 8.28 -2.03
CA LYS A 68 23.46 7.82 -3.07
C LYS A 68 24.85 7.72 -2.50
N VAL A 69 25.47 6.55 -2.63
CA VAL A 69 26.87 6.31 -2.19
C VAL A 69 27.70 5.93 -3.40
N SER A 70 28.77 6.69 -3.64
CA SER A 70 29.71 6.48 -4.74
C SER A 70 31.11 6.30 -4.19
N CYS A 71 31.90 5.44 -4.82
CA CYS A 71 33.29 5.15 -4.45
C CYS A 71 34.23 6.06 -5.23
N LEU A 72 35.09 6.79 -4.54
CA LEU A 72 36.19 7.55 -5.14
C LEU A 72 37.45 6.69 -5.14
N ARG A 73 38.11 6.62 -6.33
CA ARG A 73 39.30 5.79 -6.52
C ARG A 73 40.53 6.68 -6.75
N ASN A 74 41.69 6.16 -6.30
CA ASN A 74 42.98 6.74 -6.66
C ASN A 74 43.36 6.34 -8.12
N PRO A 75 44.45 6.92 -8.67
CA PRO A 75 44.95 6.55 -10.03
C PRO A 75 45.29 5.05 -10.17
N ASN A 76 45.55 4.35 -9.08
CA ASN A 76 45.85 2.91 -9.08
C ASN A 76 44.57 2.04 -9.08
N GLY A 77 43.36 2.65 -9.00
CA GLY A 77 42.08 1.96 -8.97
C GLY A 77 41.58 1.59 -7.58
N ASP A 78 42.33 1.84 -6.51
CA ASP A 78 41.90 1.52 -5.14
C ASP A 78 40.86 2.50 -4.61
N ILE A 79 39.86 2.01 -3.89
CA ILE A 79 38.85 2.84 -3.24
C ILE A 79 39.48 3.57 -2.07
N THR A 80 39.56 4.89 -2.15
CA THR A 80 40.17 5.72 -1.09
C THR A 80 39.11 6.42 -0.23
N GLN A 81 37.95 6.74 -0.79
CA GLN A 81 36.88 7.48 -0.12
C GLN A 81 35.51 7.04 -0.61
N LEU A 82 34.50 7.27 0.22
CA LEU A 82 33.09 7.15 -0.13
C LEU A 82 32.47 8.56 -0.12
N LEU A 83 31.78 8.89 -1.20
CA LEU A 83 30.94 10.09 -1.28
C LEU A 83 29.49 9.66 -1.03
N CYS A 84 28.91 10.15 0.07
CA CYS A 84 27.52 9.92 0.42
C CYS A 84 26.71 11.20 0.21
N LEU A 85 25.78 11.17 -0.72
CA LEU A 85 24.81 12.23 -0.94
C LEU A 85 23.49 11.81 -0.31
N ARG A 86 22.86 12.72 0.46
CA ARG A 86 21.58 12.48 1.13
C ARG A 86 20.66 13.66 0.86
N GLU A 87 19.45 13.38 0.45
CA GLU A 87 18.40 14.35 0.17
C GLU A 87 17.18 14.01 1.01
N ASP A 88 16.65 14.97 1.76
CA ASP A 88 15.38 14.81 2.48
C ASP A 88 14.22 14.82 1.47
N ILE A 89 13.56 13.67 1.33
CA ILE A 89 12.43 13.47 0.43
C ILE A 89 11.10 13.32 1.19
N SER A 90 11.06 13.71 2.46
CA SER A 90 9.87 13.53 3.32
C SER A 90 8.67 14.29 2.77
N GLU A 91 8.85 15.53 2.32
CA GLU A 91 7.80 16.32 1.71
C GLU A 91 7.31 15.70 0.40
N ARG A 92 8.22 15.25 -0.47
CA ARG A 92 7.87 14.54 -1.70
C ARG A 92 7.04 13.29 -1.42
N LYS A 93 7.45 12.47 -0.46
CA LYS A 93 6.71 11.25 -0.04
C LYS A 93 5.32 11.58 0.51
N LYS A 94 5.20 12.68 1.27
CA LYS A 94 3.92 13.15 1.77
C LYS A 94 2.99 13.56 0.62
N LEU A 95 3.48 14.38 -0.30
CA LEU A 95 2.71 14.83 -1.47
C LEU A 95 2.32 13.67 -2.39
N GLU A 96 3.20 12.70 -2.63
CA GLU A 96 2.88 11.49 -3.38
C GLU A 96 1.75 10.68 -2.73
N LEU A 97 1.76 10.59 -1.39
CA LEU A 97 0.70 9.91 -0.64
C LEU A 97 -0.64 10.66 -0.74
N GLU A 98 -0.60 11.98 -0.60
CA GLU A 98 -1.77 12.85 -0.73
C GLU A 98 -2.36 12.79 -2.13
N LEU A 99 -1.52 12.83 -3.17
CA LEU A 99 -1.95 12.67 -4.56
C LEU A 99 -2.61 11.32 -4.81
N ARG A 100 -2.01 10.23 -4.34
CA ARG A 100 -2.62 8.89 -4.43
C ARG A 100 -3.97 8.83 -3.73
N GLN A 101 -4.11 9.49 -2.58
CA GLN A 101 -5.37 9.54 -1.85
C GLN A 101 -6.43 10.34 -2.63
N ALA A 102 -6.04 11.49 -3.21
CA ALA A 102 -6.93 12.31 -4.04
C ALA A 102 -7.40 11.54 -5.30
N GLN A 103 -6.48 10.84 -5.99
CA GLN A 103 -6.82 10.01 -7.15
C GLN A 103 -7.79 8.87 -6.80
N LYS A 104 -7.61 8.23 -5.63
CA LYS A 104 -8.58 7.23 -5.15
C LYS A 104 -9.95 7.84 -4.90
N MET A 105 -10.00 9.03 -4.33
CA MET A 105 -11.26 9.72 -4.05
C MET A 105 -11.97 10.16 -5.32
N GLU A 106 -11.23 10.65 -6.32
CA GLU A 106 -11.74 10.99 -7.65
C GLU A 106 -12.33 9.76 -8.35
N SER A 107 -11.59 8.63 -8.34
CA SER A 107 -12.09 7.36 -8.89
C SER A 107 -13.37 6.89 -8.20
N LEU A 108 -13.45 7.04 -6.87
CA LEU A 108 -14.66 6.73 -6.11
C LEU A 108 -15.82 7.67 -6.48
N GLY A 109 -15.52 8.98 -6.66
CA GLY A 109 -16.51 9.95 -7.11
C GLY A 109 -17.11 9.60 -8.47
N THR A 110 -16.27 9.20 -9.43
CA THR A 110 -16.71 8.76 -10.77
C THR A 110 -17.58 7.49 -10.70
N MET A 111 -17.26 6.57 -9.77
CA MET A 111 -18.03 5.34 -9.58
C MET A 111 -19.29 5.54 -8.73
N ALA A 112 -19.42 6.67 -8.02
CA ALA A 112 -20.51 6.89 -7.06
C ALA A 112 -21.89 6.78 -7.71
N GLY A 113 -22.04 7.23 -8.95
CA GLY A 113 -23.29 7.10 -9.70
C GLY A 113 -23.72 5.64 -9.92
N GLY A 114 -22.79 4.78 -10.35
CA GLY A 114 -23.04 3.35 -10.52
C GLY A 114 -23.35 2.65 -9.19
N ILE A 115 -22.59 2.96 -8.15
CA ILE A 115 -22.79 2.41 -6.80
C ILE A 115 -24.17 2.80 -6.24
N ALA A 116 -24.55 4.08 -6.38
CA ALA A 116 -25.86 4.57 -5.93
C ALA A 116 -27.01 3.89 -6.70
N HIS A 117 -26.86 3.69 -8.01
CA HIS A 117 -27.82 2.97 -8.82
C HIS A 117 -27.98 1.52 -8.34
N ASP A 118 -26.89 0.80 -8.15
CA ASP A 118 -26.91 -0.60 -7.71
C ASP A 118 -27.47 -0.74 -6.29
N PHE A 119 -27.14 0.18 -5.40
CA PHE A 119 -27.70 0.23 -4.05
C PHE A 119 -29.21 0.49 -4.07
N ASN A 120 -29.67 1.44 -4.89
CA ASN A 120 -31.09 1.72 -5.07
C ASN A 120 -31.87 0.51 -5.64
N ASN A 121 -31.25 -0.24 -6.57
CA ASN A 121 -31.85 -1.47 -7.10
C ASN A 121 -32.02 -2.53 -5.99
N LEU A 122 -31.02 -2.69 -5.11
CA LEU A 122 -31.15 -3.63 -3.98
C LEU A 122 -32.23 -3.19 -2.99
N LEU A 123 -32.32 -1.89 -2.70
CA LEU A 123 -33.39 -1.34 -1.86
C LEU A 123 -34.78 -1.51 -2.48
N ALA A 124 -34.93 -1.33 -3.81
CA ALA A 124 -36.18 -1.55 -4.51
C ALA A 124 -36.65 -3.01 -4.41
N ILE A 125 -35.73 -3.98 -4.49
CA ILE A 125 -36.02 -5.41 -4.29
C ILE A 125 -36.52 -5.65 -2.84
N ILE A 126 -35.81 -5.12 -1.85
CA ILE A 126 -36.18 -5.28 -0.43
C ILE A 126 -37.56 -4.70 -0.17
N ASN A 127 -37.78 -3.44 -0.60
CA ASN A 127 -39.05 -2.77 -0.39
C ASN A 127 -40.20 -3.48 -1.12
N GLY A 128 -40.03 -3.86 -2.40
CA GLY A 128 -41.06 -4.53 -3.18
C GLY A 128 -41.50 -5.85 -2.55
N TYR A 129 -40.57 -6.69 -2.08
CA TYR A 129 -40.95 -7.94 -1.40
C TYR A 129 -41.53 -7.71 0.01
N ALA A 130 -41.08 -6.66 0.71
CA ALA A 130 -41.69 -6.28 1.99
C ALA A 130 -43.14 -5.80 1.83
N GLU A 131 -43.41 -4.97 0.82
CA GLU A 131 -44.78 -4.51 0.48
C GLU A 131 -45.68 -5.66 0.11
N LEU A 132 -45.22 -6.63 -0.70
CA LEU A 132 -45.96 -7.83 -1.04
C LEU A 132 -46.38 -8.63 0.21
N CYS A 133 -45.57 -8.65 1.23
CA CYS A 133 -45.88 -9.30 2.51
C CYS A 133 -46.88 -8.50 3.37
N GLN A 134 -46.98 -7.17 3.14
CA GLN A 134 -47.89 -6.29 3.91
C GLN A 134 -49.29 -6.16 3.31
N GLN A 135 -49.46 -6.37 1.97
CA GLN A 135 -50.68 -6.12 1.25
C GLN A 135 -51.75 -7.23 1.35
N GLY A 136 -51.58 -8.24 2.20
CA GLY A 136 -52.55 -9.31 2.40
C GLY A 136 -52.02 -10.38 3.36
N GLU A 137 -52.76 -11.51 3.45
CA GLU A 137 -52.27 -12.72 4.11
C GLU A 137 -51.48 -13.55 3.09
N PRO A 138 -50.13 -13.39 2.97
CA PRO A 138 -49.34 -14.14 2.02
C PRO A 138 -49.41 -15.64 2.41
N ASP A 139 -49.58 -16.50 1.42
CA ASP A 139 -49.39 -17.92 1.65
C ASP A 139 -47.92 -18.22 2.12
N SER A 140 -47.73 -19.37 2.76
CA SER A 140 -46.45 -19.77 3.30
C SER A 140 -45.32 -19.79 2.24
N ALA A 141 -45.64 -20.11 0.99
CA ALA A 141 -44.67 -20.19 -0.10
C ALA A 141 -44.25 -18.80 -0.56
N LEU A 142 -45.19 -17.85 -0.69
CA LEU A 142 -44.89 -16.45 -1.03
C LEU A 142 -44.08 -15.77 0.07
N LEU A 143 -44.45 -15.98 1.34
CA LEU A 143 -43.70 -15.44 2.48
C LEU A 143 -42.28 -15.94 2.52
N GLN A 144 -42.03 -17.23 2.35
CA GLN A 144 -40.70 -17.81 2.33
C GLN A 144 -39.86 -17.31 1.14
N LYS A 145 -40.47 -17.14 -0.03
CA LYS A 145 -39.81 -16.57 -1.20
C LYS A 145 -39.41 -15.13 -0.94
N SER A 146 -40.31 -14.31 -0.43
CA SER A 146 -40.05 -12.89 -0.14
C SER A 146 -38.91 -12.71 0.87
N LEU A 147 -38.94 -13.47 1.96
CA LEU A 147 -37.86 -13.44 2.96
C LEU A 147 -36.50 -13.84 2.37
N ARG A 148 -36.44 -14.84 1.49
CA ARG A 148 -35.20 -15.23 0.82
C ARG A 148 -34.66 -14.12 -0.09
N GLU A 149 -35.52 -13.46 -0.87
CA GLU A 149 -35.06 -12.40 -1.78
C GLU A 149 -34.65 -11.15 -1.02
N ILE A 150 -35.35 -10.77 0.06
CA ILE A 150 -34.92 -9.70 0.97
C ILE A 150 -33.53 -10.01 1.57
N HIS A 151 -33.35 -11.24 2.08
CA HIS A 151 -32.09 -11.65 2.67
C HIS A 151 -30.94 -11.61 1.66
N ARG A 152 -31.14 -12.10 0.44
CA ARG A 152 -30.16 -12.04 -0.65
C ARG A 152 -29.79 -10.61 -1.03
N ALA A 153 -30.77 -9.74 -1.16
CA ALA A 153 -30.53 -8.32 -1.47
C ALA A 153 -29.76 -7.62 -0.36
N ALA A 154 -30.08 -7.87 0.91
CA ALA A 154 -29.37 -7.33 2.06
C ALA A 154 -27.92 -7.82 2.13
N GLN A 155 -27.66 -9.11 1.84
CA GLN A 155 -26.29 -9.65 1.78
C GLN A 155 -25.47 -8.98 0.67
N ARG A 156 -26.03 -8.78 -0.52
CA ARG A 156 -25.37 -8.08 -1.63
C ARG A 156 -25.07 -6.62 -1.27
N ALA A 157 -26.03 -5.91 -0.64
CA ALA A 157 -25.82 -4.55 -0.16
C ALA A 157 -24.67 -4.46 0.86
N SER A 158 -24.61 -5.40 1.80
CA SER A 158 -23.50 -5.50 2.76
C SER A 158 -22.15 -5.75 2.09
N GLY A 159 -22.12 -6.59 1.04
CA GLY A 159 -20.94 -6.82 0.21
C GLY A 159 -20.45 -5.54 -0.48
N LEU A 160 -21.36 -4.79 -1.10
CA LEU A 160 -21.07 -3.54 -1.77
C LEU A 160 -20.48 -2.50 -0.81
N VAL A 161 -21.05 -2.35 0.39
CA VAL A 161 -20.51 -1.47 1.43
C VAL A 161 -19.10 -1.89 1.86
N LYS A 162 -18.84 -3.19 2.05
CA LYS A 162 -17.49 -3.68 2.37
C LYS A 162 -16.49 -3.37 1.29
N GLN A 163 -16.84 -3.50 0.01
CA GLN A 163 -15.97 -3.14 -1.13
C GLN A 163 -15.62 -1.65 -1.11
N ILE A 164 -16.61 -0.77 -0.91
CA ILE A 164 -16.40 0.69 -0.82
C ILE A 164 -15.45 1.01 0.34
N LEU A 165 -15.69 0.45 1.53
CA LEU A 165 -14.86 0.68 2.71
C LEU A 165 -13.43 0.17 2.53
N THR A 166 -13.25 -0.97 1.84
CA THR A 166 -11.92 -1.51 1.53
C THR A 166 -11.15 -0.60 0.57
N PHE A 167 -11.83 -0.04 -0.42
CA PHE A 167 -11.24 0.91 -1.36
C PHE A 167 -10.86 2.24 -0.68
N SER A 168 -11.70 2.72 0.25
CA SER A 168 -11.50 3.98 0.98
C SER A 168 -10.43 3.91 2.08
N ARG A 169 -10.17 2.73 2.65
CA ARG A 169 -9.23 2.60 3.77
C ARG A 169 -7.80 3.01 3.39
N LYS A 170 -7.16 3.78 4.26
CA LYS A 170 -5.70 3.90 4.35
C LYS A 170 -5.14 2.54 4.78
N THR A 171 -4.77 1.72 3.82
CA THR A 171 -4.15 0.44 4.14
C THR A 171 -2.67 0.69 4.41
N GLU A 172 -2.26 0.65 5.66
CA GLU A 172 -0.86 0.45 5.99
C GLU A 172 -0.47 -0.93 5.43
N MET A 173 0.41 -0.94 4.44
CA MET A 173 0.90 -2.18 3.86
C MET A 173 1.75 -2.91 4.89
N LYS A 174 1.20 -3.93 5.54
CA LYS A 174 1.98 -4.91 6.28
C LYS A 174 2.49 -5.94 5.29
N LYS A 175 3.79 -5.96 5.07
CA LYS A 175 4.43 -7.03 4.31
C LYS A 175 4.32 -8.32 5.12
N ALA A 176 3.62 -9.32 4.59
CA ALA A 176 3.51 -10.66 5.14
C ALA A 176 3.81 -11.67 4.03
N ALA A 177 4.38 -12.81 4.40
CA ALA A 177 4.46 -13.94 3.50
C ALA A 177 3.04 -14.36 3.12
N THR A 178 2.74 -14.38 1.82
CA THR A 178 1.39 -14.64 1.31
C THR A 178 1.45 -15.79 0.33
N ASP A 179 0.55 -16.76 0.48
CA ASP A 179 0.34 -17.79 -0.54
C ASP A 179 -0.37 -17.16 -1.75
N PHE A 180 0.39 -16.99 -2.83
CA PHE A 180 -0.11 -16.37 -4.05
C PHE A 180 -1.18 -17.23 -4.73
N ASN A 181 -1.10 -18.56 -4.61
CA ASN A 181 -2.09 -19.46 -5.16
C ASN A 181 -3.43 -19.34 -4.44
N GLN A 182 -3.40 -19.18 -3.12
CA GLN A 182 -4.62 -18.94 -2.34
C GLN A 182 -5.23 -17.59 -2.69
N LEU A 183 -4.43 -16.55 -2.80
CA LEU A 183 -4.90 -15.22 -3.19
C LEU A 183 -5.55 -15.22 -4.58
N ALA A 184 -4.98 -15.96 -5.54
CA ALA A 184 -5.53 -16.10 -6.88
C ALA A 184 -6.90 -16.82 -6.87
N ARG A 185 -7.05 -17.88 -6.06
CA ARG A 185 -8.34 -18.59 -5.88
C ARG A 185 -9.39 -17.66 -5.28
N ASP A 186 -9.03 -16.92 -4.23
CA ASP A 186 -9.94 -15.99 -3.55
C ASP A 186 -10.40 -14.88 -4.51
N LEU A 187 -9.48 -14.37 -5.34
CA LEU A 187 -9.78 -13.37 -6.35
C LEU A 187 -10.76 -13.92 -7.41
N VAL A 188 -10.54 -15.13 -7.93
CA VAL A 188 -11.45 -15.73 -8.91
C VAL A 188 -12.81 -16.00 -8.31
N ALA A 189 -12.89 -16.46 -7.06
CA ALA A 189 -14.17 -16.64 -6.36
C ALA A 189 -14.94 -15.32 -6.28
N LEU A 190 -14.27 -14.21 -5.93
CA LEU A 190 -14.86 -12.87 -5.90
C LEU A 190 -15.33 -12.42 -7.29
N LEU A 191 -14.54 -12.63 -8.32
CA LEU A 191 -14.87 -12.25 -9.69
C LEU A 191 -16.06 -13.07 -10.23
N ALA A 192 -16.13 -14.36 -9.90
CA ALA A 192 -17.25 -15.25 -10.29
C ALA A 192 -18.59 -14.82 -9.67
N GLU A 193 -18.58 -14.17 -8.51
CA GLU A 193 -19.79 -13.59 -7.92
C GLU A 193 -20.19 -12.26 -8.58
N THR A 194 -19.24 -11.52 -9.14
CA THR A 194 -19.44 -10.16 -9.65
C THR A 194 -19.77 -10.14 -11.15
N PHE A 195 -19.19 -11.07 -11.91
CA PHE A 195 -19.33 -11.13 -13.36
C PHE A 195 -20.49 -12.06 -13.81
N PRO A 196 -21.07 -11.83 -15.02
CA PRO A 196 -22.09 -12.70 -15.58
C PRO A 196 -21.58 -14.14 -15.70
N ARG A 197 -22.46 -15.12 -15.47
CA ARG A 197 -22.16 -16.57 -15.57
C ARG A 197 -21.69 -17.05 -16.95
N THR A 198 -21.73 -16.18 -17.95
CA THR A 198 -21.20 -16.43 -19.30
C THR A 198 -19.68 -16.37 -19.36
N LEU A 199 -19.01 -15.82 -18.34
CA LEU A 199 -17.55 -15.77 -18.24
C LEU A 199 -17.03 -16.96 -17.44
N THR A 200 -16.08 -17.67 -18.03
CA THR A 200 -15.39 -18.80 -17.38
C THR A 200 -13.97 -18.36 -16.98
N PHE A 201 -13.65 -18.49 -15.74
CA PHE A 201 -12.30 -18.21 -15.22
C PHE A 201 -11.49 -19.49 -15.21
N GLN A 202 -10.30 -19.46 -15.82
CA GLN A 202 -9.38 -20.58 -15.85
C GLN A 202 -8.12 -20.23 -15.04
N LEU A 203 -7.87 -20.95 -13.97
CA LEU A 203 -6.67 -20.79 -13.13
C LEU A 203 -5.66 -21.88 -13.49
N ASN A 204 -4.44 -21.46 -13.85
CA ASN A 204 -3.31 -22.34 -14.06
C ASN A 204 -2.26 -22.02 -13.01
N LEU A 205 -2.34 -22.68 -11.86
CA LEU A 205 -1.47 -22.48 -10.71
C LEU A 205 -0.37 -23.55 -10.73
N LYS A 206 0.89 -23.13 -10.55
CA LYS A 206 2.05 -24.02 -10.39
C LYS A 206 2.44 -24.13 -8.93
#